data_a36e56066e75b0d390bfce72cc16e6bf
#
_entry.id   a36e56066e75b0d390bfce72cc16e6bf
#
_cell.length_a   1.000
_cell.length_b   1.000
_cell.length_c   1.000
_cell.angle_alpha   90.00
_cell.angle_beta   90.00
_cell.angle_gamma   90.00
#
_symmetry.space_group_name_H-M   'P 1'
#
loop_
_entity.id
_entity.type
_entity.pdbx_description
1 polymer ?
#
loop_
_entity_poly.entity_id
_entity_poly.type
_entity_poly.pdbx_seq_one_letter_code
_entity_poly.pdbx_strand_id
1 'polypeptide(L)'
;MDMRPSPRQQELMDRAYKLAMERFAPRAATHDREASFPIEDYADLHASGLLALCVPESYGGLGADFETYCLVAEQIARGNASTALTYNMHALTMLMIGPLMQGIELPPEVRERHEQLRIGN
;
A
#
# COMPACT_ATOMS: atom_id res chain seq x y z
N MET A 1 -10.08 -14.76 -21.21
CA MET A 1 -9.60 -14.14 -19.96
C MET A 1 -10.48 -12.93 -19.65
N ASP A 2 -11.07 -12.89 -18.50
CA ASP A 2 -11.88 -11.74 -18.09
C ASP A 2 -10.94 -10.66 -17.50
N MET A 3 -10.87 -9.53 -18.18
CA MET A 3 -10.01 -8.39 -17.78
C MET A 3 -10.68 -7.44 -16.80
N ARG A 4 -11.93 -7.72 -16.44
CA ARG A 4 -12.65 -6.85 -15.49
C ARG A 4 -12.16 -7.09 -14.06
N PRO A 5 -12.05 -6.01 -13.27
CA PRO A 5 -11.69 -6.17 -11.86
C PRO A 5 -12.71 -7.03 -11.11
N SER A 6 -12.23 -7.82 -10.15
CA SER A 6 -13.11 -8.51 -9.21
C SER A 6 -13.83 -7.49 -8.31
N PRO A 7 -14.91 -7.88 -7.61
CA PRO A 7 -15.57 -6.97 -6.67
C PRO A 7 -14.63 -6.40 -5.61
N ARG A 8 -13.70 -7.23 -5.09
CA ARG A 8 -12.70 -6.76 -4.12
C ARG A 8 -11.71 -5.79 -4.76
N GLN A 9 -11.23 -6.09 -5.96
CA GLN A 9 -10.34 -5.18 -6.69
C GLN A 9 -11.03 -3.85 -6.95
N GLN A 10 -12.30 -3.88 -7.37
CA GLN A 10 -13.04 -2.66 -7.63
C GLN A 10 -13.22 -1.82 -6.36
N GLU A 11 -13.49 -2.44 -5.22
CA GLU A 11 -13.60 -1.73 -3.94
C GLU A 11 -12.28 -1.04 -3.58
N LEU A 12 -11.16 -1.73 -3.76
CA LEU A 12 -9.83 -1.17 -3.47
C LEU A 12 -9.48 -0.03 -4.44
N MET A 13 -9.82 -0.18 -5.71
CA MET A 13 -9.65 0.88 -6.71
C MET A 13 -10.49 2.12 -6.36
N ASP A 14 -11.74 1.93 -5.98
CA ASP A 14 -12.63 3.03 -5.62
C ASP A 14 -12.14 3.76 -4.37
N ARG A 15 -11.64 3.01 -3.39
CA ARG A 15 -11.04 3.58 -2.17
C ARG A 15 -9.84 4.45 -2.52
N ALA A 16 -8.94 3.95 -3.35
CA ALA A 16 -7.76 4.68 -3.80
C ALA A 16 -8.13 5.91 -4.64
N TYR A 17 -9.08 5.77 -5.54
CA TYR A 17 -9.56 6.87 -6.38
C TYR A 17 -10.16 8.00 -5.54
N LYS A 18 -10.96 7.66 -4.56
CA LYS A 18 -11.56 8.65 -3.66
C LYS A 18 -10.49 9.45 -2.93
N LEU A 19 -9.48 8.77 -2.37
CA LEU A 19 -8.34 9.45 -1.73
C LEU A 19 -7.60 10.34 -2.73
N ALA A 20 -7.35 9.82 -3.93
CA ALA A 20 -6.61 10.55 -4.95
C ALA A 20 -7.31 11.85 -5.33
N MET A 21 -8.63 11.80 -5.56
CA MET A 21 -9.38 12.97 -6.01
C MET A 21 -9.69 13.94 -4.87
N GLU A 22 -10.07 13.44 -3.70
CA GLU A 22 -10.50 14.29 -2.58
C GLU A 22 -9.35 14.83 -1.75
N ARG A 23 -8.23 14.09 -1.69
CA ARG A 23 -7.14 14.40 -0.77
C ARG A 23 -5.81 14.69 -1.47
N PHE A 24 -5.38 13.83 -2.37
CA PHE A 24 -4.03 13.95 -2.96
C PHE A 24 -3.96 15.04 -4.02
N ALA A 25 -4.91 15.08 -4.94
CA ALA A 25 -4.92 16.06 -6.02
C ALA A 25 -4.93 17.51 -5.50
N PRO A 26 -5.75 17.89 -4.50
CA PRO A 26 -5.74 19.26 -4.00
C PRO A 26 -4.41 19.68 -3.36
N ARG A 27 -3.60 18.73 -2.85
CA ARG A 27 -2.31 19.01 -2.20
C ARG A 27 -1.12 18.89 -3.15
N ALA A 28 -1.29 18.25 -4.31
CA ALA A 28 -0.17 17.91 -5.21
C ALA A 28 0.61 19.14 -5.68
N ALA A 29 -0.09 20.20 -6.08
CA ALA A 29 0.55 21.42 -6.55
C ALA A 29 1.36 22.12 -5.46
N THR A 30 0.90 22.09 -4.21
CA THR A 30 1.61 22.67 -3.09
C THR A 30 2.90 21.89 -2.79
N HIS A 31 2.83 20.57 -2.77
CA HIS A 31 4.01 19.73 -2.54
C HIS A 31 5.05 19.91 -3.66
N ASP A 32 4.61 19.99 -4.90
CA ASP A 32 5.49 20.22 -6.04
C ASP A 32 6.19 21.58 -5.94
N ARG A 33 5.44 22.64 -5.65
CA ARG A 33 5.96 24.01 -5.55
C ARG A 33 6.94 24.16 -4.40
N GLU A 34 6.67 23.53 -3.25
CA GLU A 34 7.48 23.62 -2.04
C GLU A 34 8.58 22.56 -1.98
N ALA A 35 8.62 21.65 -2.94
CA ALA A 35 9.52 20.50 -2.94
C ALA A 35 9.42 19.70 -1.63
N SER A 36 8.20 19.61 -1.08
CA SER A 36 7.94 18.93 0.19
C SER A 36 7.47 17.51 -0.01
N PHE A 37 7.79 16.63 0.94
CA PHE A 37 7.33 15.25 0.93
C PHE A 37 5.83 15.19 1.28
N PRO A 38 5.03 14.41 0.54
CA PRO A 38 3.57 14.36 0.76
C PRO A 38 3.19 13.48 1.96
N ILE A 39 3.61 13.87 3.15
CA ILE A 39 3.41 13.06 4.37
C ILE A 39 1.93 12.85 4.68
N GLU A 40 1.08 13.83 4.36
CA GLU A 40 -0.36 13.73 4.57
C GLU A 40 -0.99 12.65 3.68
N ASP A 41 -0.46 12.45 2.47
CA ASP A 41 -0.91 11.38 1.58
C ASP A 41 -0.64 10.02 2.21
N TYR A 42 0.52 9.86 2.85
CA TYR A 42 0.87 8.61 3.54
C TYR A 42 0.01 8.40 4.79
N ALA A 43 -0.32 9.45 5.51
CA ALA A 43 -1.25 9.33 6.63
C ALA A 43 -2.62 8.84 6.17
N ASP A 44 -3.10 9.35 5.03
CA ASP A 44 -4.36 8.91 4.45
C ASP A 44 -4.29 7.47 3.94
N LEU A 45 -3.18 7.08 3.29
CA LEU A 45 -2.97 5.70 2.86
C LEU A 45 -2.95 4.74 4.04
N HIS A 46 -2.31 5.12 5.13
CA HIS A 46 -2.28 4.32 6.35
C HIS A 46 -3.69 4.17 6.93
N ALA A 47 -4.42 5.27 7.07
CA ALA A 47 -5.77 5.27 7.65
C ALA A 47 -6.75 4.43 6.83
N SER A 48 -6.58 4.38 5.50
CA SER A 48 -7.44 3.59 4.61
C SER A 48 -7.04 2.12 4.51
N GLY A 49 -5.92 1.72 5.09
CA GLY A 49 -5.38 0.36 4.99
C GLY A 49 -4.54 0.11 3.74
N LEU A 50 -4.40 1.08 2.84
CA LEU A 50 -3.72 0.87 1.56
C LEU A 50 -2.20 0.75 1.70
N LEU A 51 -1.59 1.21 2.81
CA LEU A 51 -0.17 0.93 3.06
C LEU A 51 0.11 -0.55 3.27
N ALA A 52 -0.86 -1.28 3.77
CA ALA A 52 -0.76 -2.72 4.00
C ALA A 52 -1.35 -3.54 2.85
N LEU A 53 -1.55 -2.94 1.67
CA LEU A 53 -2.21 -3.59 0.54
C LEU A 53 -1.56 -4.94 0.20
N CYS A 54 -0.24 -4.97 0.08
CA CYS A 54 0.51 -6.16 -0.32
C CYS A 54 1.10 -6.94 0.86
N VAL A 55 0.82 -6.52 2.09
CA VAL A 55 1.22 -7.27 3.28
C VAL A 55 0.32 -8.50 3.41
N PRO A 56 0.88 -9.71 3.66
CA PRO A 56 0.05 -10.90 3.81
C PRO A 56 -1.00 -10.76 4.91
N GLU A 57 -2.15 -11.39 4.72
CA GLU A 57 -3.23 -11.33 5.70
C GLU A 57 -2.81 -11.89 7.06
N SER A 58 -1.91 -12.88 7.07
CA SER A 58 -1.35 -13.43 8.30
C SER A 58 -0.58 -12.41 9.14
N TYR A 59 -0.15 -11.31 8.52
CA TYR A 59 0.54 -10.21 9.21
C TYR A 59 -0.34 -8.96 9.33
N GLY A 60 -1.65 -9.10 9.12
CA GLY A 60 -2.59 -8.00 9.28
C GLY A 60 -2.79 -7.13 8.05
N GLY A 61 -2.27 -7.54 6.91
CA GLY A 61 -2.42 -6.82 5.65
C GLY A 61 -3.63 -7.24 4.85
N LEU A 62 -3.77 -6.66 3.67
CA LEU A 62 -4.86 -6.97 2.74
C LEU A 62 -4.56 -8.14 1.81
N GLY A 63 -3.29 -8.58 1.75
CA GLY A 63 -2.89 -9.76 0.99
C GLY A 63 -3.07 -9.65 -0.52
N ALA A 64 -3.05 -8.43 -1.06
CA ALA A 64 -3.27 -8.22 -2.49
C ALA A 64 -2.09 -8.71 -3.32
N ASP A 65 -2.39 -9.16 -4.54
CA ASP A 65 -1.40 -9.58 -5.51
C ASP A 65 -0.88 -8.40 -6.35
N PHE A 66 0.06 -8.70 -7.23
CA PHE A 66 0.68 -7.69 -8.09
C PHE A 66 -0.34 -7.02 -9.03
N GLU A 67 -1.27 -7.79 -9.58
CA GLU A 67 -2.30 -7.25 -10.45
C GLU A 67 -3.17 -6.22 -9.71
N THR A 68 -3.61 -6.55 -8.51
CA THR A 68 -4.39 -5.64 -7.67
C THR A 68 -3.59 -4.40 -7.30
N TYR A 69 -2.31 -4.57 -6.99
CA TYR A 69 -1.41 -3.44 -6.74
C TYR A 69 -1.38 -2.48 -7.93
N CYS A 70 -1.23 -2.98 -9.14
CA CYS A 70 -1.20 -2.14 -10.33
C CYS A 70 -2.48 -1.32 -10.51
N LEU A 71 -3.63 -1.94 -10.26
CA LEU A 71 -4.92 -1.27 -10.36
C LEU A 71 -5.05 -0.15 -9.33
N VAL A 72 -4.61 -0.38 -8.11
CA VAL A 72 -4.65 0.61 -7.03
C VAL A 72 -3.66 1.75 -7.31
N ALA A 73 -2.44 1.42 -7.71
CA ALA A 73 -1.39 2.40 -7.98
C ALA A 73 -1.79 3.37 -9.10
N GLU A 74 -2.48 2.88 -10.12
CA GLU A 74 -3.01 3.72 -11.19
C GLU A 74 -3.95 4.79 -10.65
N GLN A 75 -4.82 4.42 -9.70
CA GLN A 75 -5.75 5.37 -9.10
C GLN A 75 -5.02 6.41 -8.24
N ILE A 76 -4.02 5.99 -7.47
CA ILE A 76 -3.21 6.91 -6.67
C ILE A 76 -2.50 7.93 -7.57
N ALA A 77 -1.95 7.47 -8.70
CA ALA A 77 -1.23 8.32 -9.65
C ALA A 77 -2.11 9.43 -10.23
N ARG A 78 -3.41 9.21 -10.35
CA ARG A 78 -4.35 10.23 -10.82
C ARG A 78 -4.40 11.44 -9.89
N GLY A 79 -4.16 11.23 -8.59
CA GLY A 79 -4.11 12.32 -7.62
C GLY A 79 -2.73 12.94 -7.49
N ASN A 80 -1.69 12.09 -7.37
CA ASN A 80 -0.32 12.53 -7.23
C ASN A 80 0.64 11.44 -7.72
N ALA A 81 1.26 11.68 -8.86
CA ALA A 81 2.18 10.72 -9.48
C ALA A 81 3.42 10.47 -8.61
N SER A 82 3.91 11.48 -7.90
CA SER A 82 5.06 11.33 -7.00
C SER A 82 4.73 10.44 -5.82
N THR A 83 3.55 10.59 -5.25
CA THR A 83 3.06 9.70 -4.19
C THR A 83 2.93 8.27 -4.69
N ALA A 84 2.41 8.07 -5.90
CA ALA A 84 2.31 6.75 -6.52
C ALA A 84 3.69 6.11 -6.72
N LEU A 85 4.69 6.88 -7.12
CA LEU A 85 6.05 6.38 -7.33
C LEU A 85 6.68 5.88 -6.05
N THR A 86 6.60 6.65 -4.96
CA THR A 86 7.14 6.23 -3.67
C THR A 86 6.31 5.09 -3.05
N TYR A 87 5.00 5.12 -3.24
CA TYR A 87 4.11 4.01 -2.85
C TYR A 87 4.50 2.71 -3.56
N ASN A 88 4.90 2.80 -4.83
CA ASN A 88 5.39 1.65 -5.59
C ASN A 88 6.57 0.97 -4.88
N MET A 89 7.53 1.74 -4.40
CA MET A 89 8.69 1.20 -3.69
C MET A 89 8.27 0.47 -2.42
N HIS A 90 7.36 1.04 -1.66
CA HIS A 90 6.82 0.43 -0.44
C HIS A 90 6.05 -0.87 -0.74
N ALA A 91 5.09 -0.80 -1.66
CA ALA A 91 4.19 -1.91 -1.94
C ALA A 91 4.93 -3.11 -2.55
N LEU A 92 5.84 -2.87 -3.49
CA LEU A 92 6.63 -3.94 -4.11
C LEU A 92 7.57 -4.59 -3.11
N THR A 93 8.16 -3.81 -2.19
CA THR A 93 8.99 -4.37 -1.12
C THR A 93 8.17 -5.32 -0.26
N MET A 94 6.96 -4.92 0.13
CA MET A 94 6.07 -5.79 0.91
C MET A 94 5.66 -7.04 0.14
N LEU A 95 5.40 -6.90 -1.16
CA LEU A 95 5.02 -8.02 -2.02
C LEU A 95 6.16 -9.05 -2.15
N MET A 96 7.39 -8.60 -2.20
CA MET A 96 8.57 -9.46 -2.29
C MET A 96 8.93 -10.10 -0.95
N ILE A 97 8.91 -9.33 0.12
CA ILE A 97 9.33 -9.79 1.45
C ILE A 97 8.33 -10.79 2.04
N GLY A 98 7.02 -10.58 1.82
CA GLY A 98 5.99 -11.43 2.40
C GLY A 98 6.20 -12.92 2.15
N PRO A 99 6.30 -13.36 0.89
CA PRO A 99 6.57 -14.78 0.58
C PRO A 99 7.90 -15.28 1.13
N LEU A 100 8.94 -14.44 1.11
CA LEU A 100 10.26 -14.82 1.68
C LEU A 100 10.15 -15.07 3.17
N MET A 101 9.46 -14.21 3.90
CA MET A 101 9.29 -14.36 5.35
C MET A 101 8.47 -15.59 5.70
N GLN A 102 7.49 -15.94 4.88
CA GLN A 102 6.69 -17.14 5.09
C GLN A 102 7.46 -18.43 4.81
N GLY A 103 8.46 -18.38 3.92
CA GLY A 103 9.30 -19.53 3.55
C GLY A 103 10.55 -19.73 4.38
N ILE A 104 10.87 -18.80 5.29
CA ILE A 104 12.08 -18.85 6.10
C ILE A 104 11.74 -19.38 7.50
N GLU A 105 12.46 -20.43 7.93
CA GLU A 105 12.44 -20.87 9.33
C GLU A 105 13.31 -19.92 10.14
N LEU A 106 12.69 -19.09 10.94
CA LEU A 106 13.39 -18.19 11.85
C LEU A 106 13.72 -18.93 13.15
N PRO A 107 14.91 -18.64 13.77
CA PRO A 107 15.18 -19.10 15.12
C PRO A 107 14.04 -18.68 16.07
N PRO A 108 13.72 -19.50 17.10
CA PRO A 108 12.58 -19.22 17.99
C PRO A 108 12.62 -17.82 18.60
N GLU A 109 13.78 -17.34 19.01
CA GLU A 109 13.95 -16.03 19.62
C GLU A 109 13.62 -14.89 18.65
N VAL A 110 14.03 -15.05 17.39
CA VAL A 110 13.76 -14.05 16.33
C VAL A 110 12.28 -14.06 15.97
N ARG A 111 11.68 -15.24 15.90
CA ARG A 111 10.25 -15.40 15.62
C ARG A 111 9.41 -14.74 16.70
N GLU A 112 9.73 -14.99 17.96
CA GLU A 112 9.03 -14.42 19.11
C GLU A 112 9.11 -12.90 19.09
N ARG A 113 10.30 -12.34 18.85
CA ARG A 113 10.50 -10.90 18.74
C ARG A 113 9.68 -10.29 17.60
N HIS A 114 9.65 -10.97 16.46
CA HIS A 114 8.88 -10.53 15.31
C HIS A 114 7.38 -10.50 15.62
N GLU A 115 6.87 -11.53 16.30
CA GLU A 115 5.47 -11.59 16.70
C GLU A 115 5.13 -10.48 17.70
N GLN A 116 6.01 -10.18 18.65
CA GLN A 116 5.82 -9.09 19.60
C GLN A 116 5.72 -7.74 18.89
N LEU A 117 6.57 -7.49 17.91
CA LEU A 117 6.53 -6.25 17.12
C LEU A 117 5.24 -6.14 16.31
N ARG A 118 4.77 -7.25 15.75
CA ARG A 118 3.52 -7.29 14.99
C ARG A 118 2.31 -6.96 15.87
N ILE A 119 2.28 -7.49 17.08
CA ILE A 119 1.17 -7.30 18.01
C ILE A 119 1.20 -5.90 18.63
N GLY A 120 2.40 -5.33 18.84
CA GLY A 120 2.60 -4.02 19.46
C GLY A 120 2.24 -2.84 18.57
N ASN A 121 1.98 -3.08 17.30
CA ASN A 121 1.59 -2.07 16.32
C ASN A 121 0.10 -2.19 16.00
#